data_0952945b94c5e23c5e72e8690ac88998
#
_entry.id   0952945b94c5e23c5e72e8690ac88998
#
_cell.length_a   1.000
_cell.length_b   1.000
_cell.length_c   1.000
_cell.angle_alpha   90.00
_cell.angle_beta   90.00
_cell.angle_gamma   90.00
#
_symmetry.space_group_name_H-M   'P 1'
#
loop_
_entity.id
_entity.type
_entity.pdbx_description
1 polymer ?
#
loop_
_entity_poly.entity_id
_entity_poly.type
_entity_poly.pdbx_seq_one_letter_code
_entity_poly.pdbx_strand_id
1 'polypeptide(L)'
;MNRIDLAFRGDQKLLSIYFSAGHPNLDDTVPIIKALQFSGVDMIEIGLPFSDPLADGPTIQKSSTKALRNGMRTEKLFQQLENIRNEIDIPLVLMGYFNPMMQYGIERFCQKCESIGIDGLIIPDLPVEIYHEKYKSLFFQYGLYNMFLITPQTPEDRIRYIDDVSNGFIYMVSSASVTGAKSEFGETQAKYFNRIANMKLKTPQVVGFGISNSATYQAATKFSRGAIIGSAFIKFLDKKGVHKIDEFISSIR
;
A
#
# COMPACT_ATOMS: atom_id res chain seq x y z
N MET A 1 5.78 8.69 17.68
CA MET A 1 5.47 9.24 16.34
C MET A 1 5.56 8.10 15.36
N ASN A 2 4.56 7.93 14.50
CA ASN A 2 4.51 6.85 13.52
C ASN A 2 5.53 7.11 12.38
N ARG A 3 6.14 6.04 11.82
CA ARG A 3 7.13 6.16 10.72
C ARG A 3 6.51 6.73 9.44
N ILE A 4 5.21 6.53 9.23
CA ILE A 4 4.47 7.14 8.10
C ILE A 4 4.53 8.66 8.20
N ASP A 5 4.32 9.26 9.38
CA ASP A 5 4.44 10.72 9.56
C ASP A 5 5.86 11.21 9.25
N LEU A 6 6.88 10.42 9.62
CA LEU A 6 8.28 10.77 9.35
C LEU A 6 8.57 10.75 7.84
N ALA A 7 8.02 9.79 7.11
CA ALA A 7 8.20 9.69 5.66
C ALA A 7 7.56 10.86 4.91
N PHE A 8 6.53 11.51 5.45
CA PHE A 8 5.91 12.69 4.86
C PHE A 8 6.52 14.03 5.31
N ARG A 9 7.59 14.03 6.11
CA ARG A 9 8.30 15.27 6.45
C ARG A 9 9.08 15.82 5.25
N GLY A 10 9.07 17.13 5.11
CA GLY A 10 9.71 17.80 3.98
C GLY A 10 8.92 17.69 2.67
N ASP A 11 9.55 18.07 1.55
CA ASP A 11 8.90 18.19 0.23
C ASP A 11 9.21 17.01 -0.71
N GLN A 12 10.00 16.04 -0.25
CA GLN A 12 10.35 14.88 -1.06
C GLN A 12 9.12 14.08 -1.48
N LYS A 13 9.12 13.65 -2.74
CA LYS A 13 8.06 12.79 -3.29
C LYS A 13 8.32 11.34 -2.91
N LEU A 14 7.35 10.73 -2.24
CA LEU A 14 7.45 9.39 -1.69
C LEU A 14 7.23 8.33 -2.79
N LEU A 15 8.11 7.33 -2.84
CA LEU A 15 7.93 6.12 -3.63
C LEU A 15 7.56 4.96 -2.70
N SER A 16 6.36 4.42 -2.85
CA SER A 16 5.93 3.19 -2.20
C SER A 16 5.88 2.04 -3.19
N ILE A 17 6.27 0.87 -2.75
CA ILE A 17 6.20 -0.37 -3.53
C ILE A 17 5.27 -1.35 -2.85
N TYR A 18 4.27 -1.84 -3.60
CA TYR A 18 3.42 -2.94 -3.19
C TYR A 18 3.92 -4.27 -3.77
N PHE A 19 3.91 -5.32 -2.93
CA PHE A 19 4.10 -6.70 -3.38
C PHE A 19 3.28 -7.67 -2.53
N SER A 20 2.96 -8.87 -3.08
CA SER A 20 2.24 -9.91 -2.35
C SER A 20 3.22 -10.75 -1.53
N ALA A 21 3.03 -10.83 -0.21
CA ALA A 21 3.85 -11.68 0.66
C ALA A 21 3.81 -13.15 0.21
N GLY A 22 4.97 -13.82 0.19
CA GLY A 22 5.09 -15.20 -0.29
C GLY A 22 5.09 -15.37 -1.81
N HIS A 23 5.25 -14.26 -2.56
CA HIS A 23 5.42 -14.23 -4.00
C HIS A 23 6.76 -13.55 -4.37
N PRO A 24 7.54 -14.05 -5.34
CA PRO A 24 7.29 -15.29 -6.15
C PRO A 24 7.45 -16.61 -5.40
N ASN A 25 8.25 -16.67 -4.33
CA ASN A 25 8.43 -17.85 -3.48
C ASN A 25 8.04 -17.51 -2.04
N LEU A 26 7.76 -18.56 -1.24
CA LEU A 26 7.27 -18.38 0.15
C LEU A 26 8.21 -17.52 1.00
N ASP A 27 9.52 -17.74 0.88
CA ASP A 27 10.52 -17.12 1.73
C ASP A 27 11.11 -15.82 1.14
N ASP A 28 10.60 -15.33 0.00
CA ASP A 28 11.08 -14.10 -0.64
C ASP A 28 10.60 -12.81 0.05
N THR A 29 9.62 -12.89 0.97
CA THR A 29 9.03 -11.70 1.63
C THR A 29 10.09 -10.80 2.27
N VAL A 30 10.91 -11.34 3.16
CA VAL A 30 11.94 -10.56 3.87
C VAL A 30 13.06 -10.10 2.92
N PRO A 31 13.61 -10.94 2.04
CA PRO A 31 14.55 -10.51 1.00
C PRO A 31 14.06 -9.34 0.14
N ILE A 32 12.77 -9.34 -0.27
CA ILE A 32 12.18 -8.24 -1.04
C ILE A 32 12.16 -6.95 -0.21
N ILE A 33 11.70 -7.00 1.04
CA ILE A 33 11.66 -5.82 1.93
C ILE A 33 13.04 -5.20 2.09
N LYS A 34 14.07 -6.02 2.36
CA LYS A 34 15.46 -5.56 2.51
C LYS A 34 15.98 -4.93 1.22
N ALA A 35 15.78 -5.58 0.08
CA ALA A 35 16.22 -5.07 -1.21
C ALA A 35 15.54 -3.74 -1.58
N LEU A 36 14.24 -3.59 -1.29
CA LEU A 36 13.50 -2.35 -1.53
C LEU A 36 14.05 -1.20 -0.69
N GLN A 37 14.25 -1.39 0.63
CA GLN A 37 14.86 -0.35 1.47
C GLN A 37 16.27 -0.01 1.00
N PHE A 38 17.10 -1.00 0.70
CA PHE A 38 18.46 -0.77 0.20
C PHE A 38 18.47 0.02 -1.12
N SER A 39 17.48 -0.19 -1.98
CA SER A 39 17.30 0.55 -3.24
C SER A 39 16.70 1.96 -3.07
N GLY A 40 16.42 2.40 -1.85
CA GLY A 40 15.96 3.76 -1.56
C GLY A 40 14.45 3.97 -1.72
N VAL A 41 13.63 2.93 -1.53
CA VAL A 41 12.17 3.05 -1.43
C VAL A 41 11.81 3.68 -0.09
N ASP A 42 10.80 4.58 -0.07
CA ASP A 42 10.43 5.35 1.13
C ASP A 42 9.38 4.64 2.01
N MET A 43 8.58 3.74 1.43
CA MET A 43 7.54 2.98 2.14
C MET A 43 7.28 1.67 1.41
N ILE A 44 6.89 0.64 2.14
CA ILE A 44 6.56 -0.67 1.55
C ILE A 44 5.15 -1.08 1.96
N GLU A 45 4.36 -1.50 0.96
CA GLU A 45 3.05 -2.10 1.14
C GLU A 45 3.14 -3.62 0.95
N ILE A 46 2.93 -4.36 2.01
CA ILE A 46 3.00 -5.81 2.04
C ILE A 46 1.58 -6.36 1.89
N GLY A 47 1.27 -6.92 0.73
CA GLY A 47 -0.01 -7.53 0.45
C GLY A 47 -0.19 -8.85 1.20
N LEU A 48 -1.20 -8.93 2.06
CA LEU A 48 -1.62 -10.18 2.69
C LEU A 48 -2.48 -10.97 1.70
N PRO A 49 -2.02 -12.13 1.20
CA PRO A 49 -2.75 -12.87 0.18
C PRO A 49 -4.13 -13.34 0.65
N PHE A 50 -5.12 -13.18 -0.23
CA PHE A 50 -6.50 -13.58 0.01
C PHE A 50 -7.07 -14.29 -1.23
N SER A 51 -7.99 -15.24 -1.03
CA SER A 51 -8.59 -16.04 -2.10
C SER A 51 -9.56 -15.25 -2.98
N ASP A 52 -10.24 -14.24 -2.40
CA ASP A 52 -11.34 -13.52 -3.03
C ASP A 52 -11.09 -11.99 -3.09
N PRO A 53 -10.00 -11.53 -3.75
CA PRO A 53 -9.52 -10.15 -3.69
C PRO A 53 -10.27 -9.25 -4.67
N LEU A 54 -11.49 -8.84 -4.32
CA LEU A 54 -12.42 -8.08 -5.19
C LEU A 54 -11.89 -6.71 -5.63
N ALA A 55 -11.04 -6.06 -4.83
CA ALA A 55 -10.48 -4.75 -5.13
C ALA A 55 -9.20 -4.82 -6.01
N ASP A 56 -8.65 -6.01 -6.22
CA ASP A 56 -7.35 -6.19 -6.87
C ASP A 56 -7.48 -6.45 -8.37
N GLY A 57 -6.53 -5.92 -9.14
CA GLY A 57 -6.39 -6.23 -10.56
C GLY A 57 -5.79 -7.62 -10.82
N PRO A 58 -5.88 -8.12 -12.09
CA PRO A 58 -5.51 -9.50 -12.44
C PRO A 58 -4.07 -9.89 -12.06
N THR A 59 -3.12 -8.97 -12.11
CA THR A 59 -1.72 -9.22 -11.75
C THR A 59 -1.59 -9.50 -10.25
N ILE A 60 -2.24 -8.70 -9.41
CA ILE A 60 -2.21 -8.87 -7.96
C ILE A 60 -2.99 -10.13 -7.56
N GLN A 61 -4.17 -10.37 -8.14
CA GLN A 61 -4.93 -11.61 -7.93
C GLN A 61 -4.09 -12.85 -8.23
N LYS A 62 -3.36 -12.85 -9.36
CA LYS A 62 -2.49 -13.97 -9.75
C LYS A 62 -1.33 -14.16 -8.77
N SER A 63 -0.67 -13.10 -8.32
CA SER A 63 0.41 -13.18 -7.34
C SER A 63 -0.10 -13.65 -5.97
N SER A 64 -1.27 -13.18 -5.53
CA SER A 64 -1.95 -13.62 -4.31
C SER A 64 -2.28 -15.12 -4.37
N THR A 65 -2.88 -15.59 -5.47
CA THR A 65 -3.16 -17.01 -5.68
C THR A 65 -1.89 -17.87 -5.62
N LYS A 66 -0.79 -17.42 -6.26
CA LYS A 66 0.49 -18.11 -6.21
C LYS A 66 1.06 -18.15 -4.79
N ALA A 67 1.01 -17.04 -4.07
CA ALA A 67 1.47 -16.96 -2.68
C ALA A 67 0.70 -17.91 -1.75
N LEU A 68 -0.63 -17.99 -1.89
CA LEU A 68 -1.45 -18.96 -1.15
C LEU A 68 -1.07 -20.42 -1.46
N ARG A 69 -0.80 -20.72 -2.74
CA ARG A 69 -0.31 -22.07 -3.15
C ARG A 69 1.08 -22.38 -2.60
N ASN A 70 1.94 -21.37 -2.45
CA ASN A 70 3.25 -21.49 -1.80
C ASN A 70 3.13 -21.73 -0.28
N GLY A 71 1.93 -21.62 0.30
CA GLY A 71 1.69 -21.83 1.72
C GLY A 71 1.63 -20.57 2.56
N MET A 72 1.62 -19.35 1.95
CA MET A 72 1.49 -18.12 2.71
C MET A 72 0.15 -18.05 3.44
N ARG A 73 0.19 -17.62 4.68
CA ARG A 73 -0.93 -17.39 5.60
C ARG A 73 -0.59 -16.22 6.52
N THR A 74 -1.58 -15.61 7.14
CA THR A 74 -1.38 -14.51 8.10
C THR A 74 -0.35 -14.85 9.17
N GLU A 75 -0.48 -16.01 9.80
CA GLU A 75 0.45 -16.50 10.82
C GLU A 75 1.89 -16.64 10.29
N LYS A 76 2.03 -17.19 9.06
CA LYS A 76 3.35 -17.38 8.43
C LYS A 76 4.01 -16.04 8.11
N LEU A 77 3.23 -15.06 7.62
CA LEU A 77 3.73 -13.70 7.38
C LEU A 77 4.24 -13.08 8.69
N PHE A 78 3.46 -13.15 9.76
CA PHE A 78 3.87 -12.61 11.05
C PHE A 78 5.15 -13.28 11.61
N GLN A 79 5.30 -14.60 11.41
CA GLN A 79 6.54 -15.31 11.77
C GLN A 79 7.74 -14.79 10.96
N GLN A 80 7.58 -14.59 9.66
CA GLN A 80 8.66 -14.07 8.80
C GLN A 80 9.07 -12.65 9.20
N LEU A 81 8.13 -11.82 9.66
CA LEU A 81 8.38 -10.42 10.02
C LEU A 81 8.81 -10.22 11.49
N GLU A 82 8.92 -11.27 12.31
CA GLU A 82 9.14 -11.16 13.76
C GLU A 82 10.34 -10.27 14.14
N ASN A 83 11.42 -10.34 13.36
CA ASN A 83 12.65 -9.57 13.62
C ASN A 83 12.92 -8.51 12.55
N ILE A 84 11.92 -8.13 11.75
CA ILE A 84 12.12 -7.26 10.60
C ILE A 84 12.69 -5.89 10.98
N ARG A 85 12.34 -5.38 12.14
CA ARG A 85 12.76 -4.06 12.65
C ARG A 85 14.21 -3.98 13.12
N ASN A 86 14.92 -5.10 13.17
CA ASN A 86 16.36 -5.08 13.42
C ASN A 86 17.14 -4.50 12.22
N GLU A 87 16.52 -4.46 11.04
CA GLU A 87 17.19 -4.07 9.79
C GLU A 87 16.39 -3.07 8.93
N ILE A 88 15.08 -2.89 9.22
CA ILE A 88 14.18 -2.07 8.41
C ILE A 88 13.65 -0.89 9.20
N ASP A 89 13.94 0.33 8.71
CA ASP A 89 13.56 1.59 9.35
C ASP A 89 12.41 2.31 8.66
N ILE A 90 12.18 2.05 7.37
CA ILE A 90 11.10 2.68 6.60
C ILE A 90 9.72 2.15 7.02
N PRO A 91 8.63 2.92 6.77
CA PRO A 91 7.28 2.47 7.05
C PRO A 91 6.92 1.16 6.35
N LEU A 92 6.31 0.25 7.10
CA LEU A 92 5.73 -0.99 6.61
C LEU A 92 4.21 -0.94 6.81
N VAL A 93 3.48 -1.08 5.71
CA VAL A 93 2.02 -1.09 5.69
C VAL A 93 1.54 -2.48 5.27
N LEU A 94 0.62 -3.09 6.02
CA LEU A 94 -0.06 -4.30 5.54
C LEU A 94 -1.29 -3.91 4.74
N MET A 95 -1.41 -4.44 3.53
CA MET A 95 -2.60 -4.31 2.70
C MET A 95 -3.30 -5.66 2.58
N GLY A 96 -4.56 -5.71 2.94
CA GLY A 96 -5.34 -6.95 2.90
C GLY A 96 -6.83 -6.72 3.10
N TYR A 97 -7.58 -7.80 3.20
CA TYR A 97 -9.02 -7.76 3.34
C TYR A 97 -9.45 -7.98 4.79
N PHE A 98 -10.63 -7.48 5.13
CA PHE A 98 -11.12 -7.49 6.50
C PHE A 98 -11.43 -8.91 7.01
N ASN A 99 -11.90 -9.81 6.13
CA ASN A 99 -12.22 -11.17 6.52
C ASN A 99 -11.02 -11.96 7.09
N PRO A 100 -9.83 -12.03 6.47
CA PRO A 100 -8.64 -12.64 7.10
C PRO A 100 -8.29 -12.05 8.46
N MET A 101 -8.43 -10.73 8.63
CA MET A 101 -8.20 -10.05 9.90
C MET A 101 -9.22 -10.48 10.96
N MET A 102 -10.50 -10.58 10.60
CA MET A 102 -11.56 -11.09 11.49
C MET A 102 -11.31 -12.54 11.93
N GLN A 103 -10.92 -13.42 10.98
CA GLN A 103 -10.63 -14.83 11.25
C GLN A 103 -9.42 -15.00 12.19
N TYR A 104 -8.44 -14.12 12.09
CA TYR A 104 -7.28 -14.09 12.99
C TYR A 104 -7.66 -13.58 14.40
N GLY A 105 -8.72 -12.79 14.50
CA GLY A 105 -9.14 -12.01 15.67
C GLY A 105 -8.56 -10.60 15.60
N ILE A 106 -9.44 -9.59 15.49
CA ILE A 106 -9.05 -8.21 15.15
C ILE A 106 -8.04 -7.65 16.15
N GLU A 107 -8.31 -7.77 17.45
CA GLU A 107 -7.41 -7.28 18.48
C GLU A 107 -6.05 -8.03 18.48
N ARG A 108 -6.08 -9.36 18.37
CA ARG A 108 -4.87 -10.19 18.26
C ARG A 108 -4.04 -9.82 17.02
N PHE A 109 -4.71 -9.49 15.91
CA PHE A 109 -4.05 -9.02 14.68
C PHE A 109 -3.35 -7.68 14.92
N CYS A 110 -4.03 -6.70 15.53
CA CYS A 110 -3.46 -5.39 15.86
C CYS A 110 -2.27 -5.52 16.82
N GLN A 111 -2.41 -6.31 17.87
CA GLN A 111 -1.34 -6.61 18.83
C GLN A 111 -0.10 -7.23 18.15
N LYS A 112 -0.34 -8.16 17.20
CA LYS A 112 0.77 -8.77 16.47
C LYS A 112 1.43 -7.77 15.52
N CYS A 113 0.65 -6.93 14.83
CA CYS A 113 1.17 -5.83 14.01
C CYS A 113 2.07 -4.88 14.82
N GLU A 114 1.62 -4.45 16.00
CA GLU A 114 2.43 -3.62 16.90
C GLU A 114 3.74 -4.33 17.28
N SER A 115 3.66 -5.59 17.73
CA SER A 115 4.83 -6.35 18.21
C SER A 115 5.92 -6.52 17.15
N ILE A 116 5.56 -6.62 15.87
CA ILE A 116 6.49 -6.72 14.74
C ILE A 116 6.81 -5.37 14.10
N GLY A 117 6.16 -4.29 14.57
CA GLY A 117 6.43 -2.92 14.15
C GLY A 117 5.81 -2.52 12.82
N ILE A 118 4.64 -3.04 12.47
CA ILE A 118 3.83 -2.52 11.36
C ILE A 118 3.32 -1.12 11.71
N ASP A 119 3.36 -0.19 10.77
CA ASP A 119 3.01 1.21 10.96
C ASP A 119 1.57 1.53 10.57
N GLY A 120 0.97 0.75 9.67
CA GLY A 120 -0.40 1.01 9.23
C GLY A 120 -1.00 -0.12 8.41
N LEU A 121 -2.29 0.05 8.14
CA LEU A 121 -3.12 -0.91 7.42
C LEU A 121 -3.84 -0.23 6.25
N ILE A 122 -4.01 -0.96 5.16
CA ILE A 122 -4.92 -0.63 4.07
C ILE A 122 -5.90 -1.78 3.95
N ILE A 123 -7.17 -1.53 4.24
CA ILE A 123 -8.24 -2.54 4.25
C ILE A 123 -9.35 -2.03 3.32
N PRO A 124 -9.30 -2.36 2.01
CA PRO A 124 -10.19 -1.77 1.00
C PRO A 124 -11.68 -2.03 1.21
N ASP A 125 -12.02 -3.13 1.86
CA ASP A 125 -13.39 -3.57 2.16
C ASP A 125 -13.88 -3.19 3.56
N LEU A 126 -13.11 -2.40 4.34
CA LEU A 126 -13.54 -1.84 5.61
C LEU A 126 -14.15 -0.45 5.40
N PRO A 127 -15.49 -0.29 5.56
CA PRO A 127 -16.13 1.02 5.44
C PRO A 127 -15.61 2.01 6.47
N VAL A 128 -15.38 3.27 6.05
CA VAL A 128 -14.81 4.31 6.94
C VAL A 128 -15.70 4.59 8.16
N GLU A 129 -17.01 4.48 8.03
CA GLU A 129 -17.96 4.63 9.15
C GLU A 129 -17.74 3.54 10.20
N ILE A 130 -17.67 2.29 9.74
CA ILE A 130 -17.46 1.12 10.62
C ILE A 130 -16.11 1.20 11.31
N TYR A 131 -15.07 1.63 10.54
CA TYR A 131 -13.76 1.89 11.15
C TYR A 131 -13.85 2.96 12.22
N HIS A 132 -14.46 4.12 11.91
CA HIS A 132 -14.56 5.25 12.83
C HIS A 132 -15.28 4.87 14.14
N GLU A 133 -16.41 4.18 14.02
CA GLU A 133 -17.26 3.84 15.16
C GLU A 133 -16.67 2.70 16.01
N LYS A 134 -16.06 1.68 15.37
CA LYS A 134 -15.74 0.43 16.06
C LYS A 134 -14.26 0.16 16.24
N TYR A 135 -13.42 0.61 15.30
CA TYR A 135 -12.01 0.15 15.25
C TYR A 135 -10.97 1.25 15.40
N LYS A 136 -11.34 2.52 15.24
CA LYS A 136 -10.39 3.64 15.30
C LYS A 136 -9.63 3.68 16.63
N SER A 137 -10.32 3.53 17.76
CA SER A 137 -9.71 3.51 19.09
C SER A 137 -8.78 2.33 19.28
N LEU A 138 -9.17 1.15 18.80
CA LEU A 138 -8.36 -0.07 18.86
C LEU A 138 -7.08 0.09 18.03
N PHE A 139 -7.18 0.54 16.78
CA PHE A 139 -6.01 0.74 15.92
C PHE A 139 -5.05 1.78 16.52
N PHE A 140 -5.62 2.87 17.06
CA PHE A 140 -4.83 3.91 17.72
C PHE A 140 -4.10 3.37 18.95
N GLN A 141 -4.73 2.51 19.75
CA GLN A 141 -4.12 1.86 20.93
C GLN A 141 -2.86 1.08 20.56
N TYR A 142 -2.85 0.42 19.39
CA TYR A 142 -1.70 -0.34 18.88
C TYR A 142 -0.81 0.45 17.89
N GLY A 143 -0.94 1.78 17.86
CA GLY A 143 -0.10 2.65 17.03
C GLY A 143 -0.29 2.50 15.52
N LEU A 144 -1.38 1.86 15.09
CA LEU A 144 -1.66 1.56 13.70
C LEU A 144 -2.48 2.68 13.04
N TYR A 145 -2.00 3.16 11.89
CA TYR A 145 -2.78 4.03 11.01
C TYR A 145 -3.64 3.19 10.06
N ASN A 146 -4.81 3.71 9.68
CA ASN A 146 -5.62 3.10 8.62
C ASN A 146 -5.78 4.09 7.46
N MET A 147 -5.30 3.72 6.30
CA MET A 147 -5.38 4.50 5.08
C MET A 147 -6.62 4.10 4.28
N PHE A 148 -7.37 5.10 3.79
CA PHE A 148 -8.58 4.89 3.00
C PHE A 148 -8.37 5.22 1.53
N LEU A 149 -9.12 4.52 0.69
CA LEU A 149 -9.09 4.69 -0.75
C LEU A 149 -10.16 5.70 -1.20
N ILE A 150 -9.78 6.57 -2.13
CA ILE A 150 -10.71 7.41 -2.89
C ILE A 150 -10.54 7.14 -4.39
N THR A 151 -11.62 7.31 -5.13
CA THR A 151 -11.68 7.10 -6.58
C THR A 151 -12.13 8.37 -7.30
N PRO A 152 -12.04 8.45 -8.62
CA PRO A 152 -12.59 9.58 -9.38
C PRO A 152 -14.09 9.83 -9.13
N GLN A 153 -14.84 8.80 -8.75
CA GLN A 153 -16.29 8.88 -8.47
C GLN A 153 -16.62 9.24 -7.01
N THR A 154 -15.64 9.22 -6.11
CA THR A 154 -15.89 9.56 -4.70
C THR A 154 -16.33 11.01 -4.58
N PRO A 155 -17.53 11.30 -3.97
CA PRO A 155 -18.03 12.66 -3.78
C PRO A 155 -17.16 13.48 -2.81
N GLU A 156 -17.20 14.80 -2.91
CA GLU A 156 -16.34 15.69 -2.11
C GLU A 156 -16.64 15.63 -0.61
N ASP A 157 -17.90 15.55 -0.21
CA ASP A 157 -18.31 15.39 1.18
C ASP A 157 -17.74 14.09 1.78
N ARG A 158 -17.77 13.00 1.01
CA ARG A 158 -17.17 11.71 1.38
C ARG A 158 -15.65 11.83 1.51
N ILE A 159 -15.00 12.54 0.60
CA ILE A 159 -13.54 12.76 0.67
C ILE A 159 -13.18 13.58 1.92
N ARG A 160 -13.93 14.62 2.24
CA ARG A 160 -13.70 15.42 3.47
C ARG A 160 -13.89 14.59 4.73
N TYR A 161 -14.92 13.76 4.77
CA TYR A 161 -15.11 12.82 5.89
C TYR A 161 -13.95 11.85 6.04
N ILE A 162 -13.46 11.28 4.93
CA ILE A 162 -12.28 10.42 4.92
C ILE A 162 -11.05 11.19 5.45
N ASP A 163 -10.85 12.45 5.00
CA ASP A 163 -9.76 13.31 5.46
C ASP A 163 -9.82 13.57 6.98
N ASP A 164 -11.01 13.70 7.54
CA ASP A 164 -11.20 13.92 8.98
C ASP A 164 -10.94 12.67 9.83
N VAL A 165 -11.20 11.50 9.27
CA VAL A 165 -11.07 10.22 9.97
C VAL A 165 -9.68 9.58 9.80
N SER A 166 -9.04 9.83 8.65
CA SER A 166 -7.77 9.19 8.24
C SER A 166 -6.58 9.65 9.06
N ASN A 167 -5.61 8.75 9.18
CA ASN A 167 -4.25 9.03 9.60
C ASN A 167 -3.29 8.50 8.50
N GLY A 168 -2.08 9.04 8.43
CA GLY A 168 -1.08 8.66 7.45
C GLY A 168 -1.31 9.32 6.10
N PHE A 169 -1.97 8.66 5.16
CA PHE A 169 -2.27 9.21 3.83
C PHE A 169 -3.61 8.73 3.28
N ILE A 170 -4.14 9.47 2.30
CA ILE A 170 -5.28 9.05 1.50
C ILE A 170 -4.77 8.39 0.22
N TYR A 171 -5.19 7.16 -0.03
CA TYR A 171 -4.84 6.38 -1.21
C TYR A 171 -5.73 6.81 -2.39
N MET A 172 -5.16 7.47 -3.38
CA MET A 172 -5.87 7.89 -4.58
C MET A 172 -5.79 6.81 -5.66
N VAL A 173 -6.90 6.14 -5.94
CA VAL A 173 -7.01 5.19 -7.06
C VAL A 173 -7.14 5.99 -8.36
N SER A 174 -6.17 5.89 -9.26
CA SER A 174 -6.08 6.74 -10.46
C SER A 174 -7.16 6.46 -11.52
N SER A 175 -7.81 5.29 -11.50
CA SER A 175 -8.92 4.97 -12.40
C SER A 175 -9.89 4.00 -11.73
N ALA A 176 -11.18 4.10 -12.11
CA ALA A 176 -12.22 3.15 -11.66
C ALA A 176 -12.14 1.78 -12.37
N SER A 177 -11.28 1.62 -13.37
CA SER A 177 -11.11 0.38 -14.10
C SER A 177 -9.79 -0.29 -13.70
N VAL A 178 -9.86 -1.54 -13.31
CA VAL A 178 -8.71 -2.45 -13.02
C VAL A 178 -7.88 -2.79 -14.26
N THR A 179 -8.02 -2.07 -15.37
CA THR A 179 -7.35 -2.37 -16.62
C THR A 179 -5.92 -1.84 -16.64
N GLY A 180 -4.99 -2.73 -16.84
CA GLY A 180 -3.56 -2.71 -17.07
C GLY A 180 -2.78 -1.40 -17.18
N ALA A 181 -1.46 -1.49 -17.00
CA ALA A 181 -0.51 -0.39 -17.08
C ALA A 181 -0.69 0.42 -18.39
N LYS A 182 -1.07 1.70 -18.25
CA LYS A 182 -1.01 2.67 -19.34
C LYS A 182 0.35 3.36 -19.32
N SER A 183 0.83 3.74 -20.48
CA SER A 183 2.11 4.45 -20.60
C SER A 183 2.05 5.90 -20.07
N GLU A 184 0.85 6.49 -20.02
CA GLU A 184 0.62 7.87 -19.60
C GLU A 184 -0.78 8.03 -18.96
N PHE A 185 -0.94 9.04 -18.11
CA PHE A 185 -2.24 9.46 -17.58
C PHE A 185 -2.96 10.36 -18.60
N GLY A 186 -4.24 10.06 -18.86
CA GLY A 186 -5.07 10.88 -19.74
C GLY A 186 -5.67 12.12 -19.04
N GLU A 187 -6.39 12.95 -19.81
CA GLU A 187 -7.05 14.15 -19.30
C GLU A 187 -7.99 13.90 -18.10
N THR A 188 -8.68 12.76 -18.09
CA THR A 188 -9.61 12.39 -17.01
C THR A 188 -8.88 12.22 -15.68
N GLN A 189 -7.72 11.57 -15.67
CA GLN A 189 -6.89 11.42 -14.49
C GLN A 189 -6.32 12.77 -14.04
N ALA A 190 -5.85 13.58 -14.97
CA ALA A 190 -5.34 14.92 -14.66
C ALA A 190 -6.42 15.81 -14.02
N LYS A 191 -7.66 15.78 -14.53
CA LYS A 191 -8.81 16.49 -13.94
C LYS A 191 -9.10 16.00 -12.53
N TYR A 192 -9.08 14.69 -12.30
CA TYR A 192 -9.27 14.10 -10.97
C TYR A 192 -8.17 14.53 -9.99
N PHE A 193 -6.90 14.45 -10.36
CA PHE A 193 -5.80 14.85 -9.51
C PHE A 193 -5.85 16.34 -9.16
N ASN A 194 -6.16 17.21 -10.15
CA ASN A 194 -6.37 18.64 -9.92
C ASN A 194 -7.54 18.91 -8.96
N ARG A 195 -8.65 18.18 -9.10
CA ARG A 195 -9.81 18.30 -8.19
C ARG A 195 -9.38 18.04 -6.76
N ILE A 196 -8.68 16.93 -6.51
CA ILE A 196 -8.24 16.56 -5.16
C ILE A 196 -7.21 17.57 -4.61
N ALA A 197 -6.23 17.98 -5.41
CA ALA A 197 -5.24 18.98 -5.00
C ALA A 197 -5.90 20.33 -4.58
N ASN A 198 -6.94 20.75 -5.30
CA ASN A 198 -7.70 21.98 -5.00
C ASN A 198 -8.54 21.87 -3.72
N MET A 199 -8.84 20.68 -3.23
CA MET A 199 -9.58 20.48 -1.97
C MET A 199 -8.76 20.84 -0.73
N LYS A 200 -7.42 20.95 -0.84
CA LYS A 200 -6.48 21.30 0.25
C LYS A 200 -6.71 20.45 1.49
N LEU A 201 -6.75 19.15 1.31
CA LEU A 201 -6.93 18.17 2.38
C LEU A 201 -5.74 18.22 3.34
N LYS A 202 -5.99 17.99 4.63
CA LYS A 202 -4.95 17.96 5.68
C LYS A 202 -4.06 16.71 5.59
N THR A 203 -4.66 15.57 5.20
CA THR A 203 -3.98 14.29 5.07
C THR A 203 -3.24 14.21 3.74
N PRO A 204 -1.95 13.84 3.68
CA PRO A 204 -1.22 13.66 2.43
C PRO A 204 -1.93 12.70 1.46
N GLN A 205 -1.84 12.96 0.16
CA GLN A 205 -2.41 12.07 -0.84
C GLN A 205 -1.30 11.34 -1.58
N VAL A 206 -1.49 10.02 -1.80
CA VAL A 206 -0.58 9.16 -2.55
C VAL A 206 -1.35 8.47 -3.66
N VAL A 207 -0.84 8.57 -4.90
CA VAL A 207 -1.50 7.99 -6.07
C VAL A 207 -1.05 6.55 -6.26
N GLY A 208 -2.02 5.63 -6.31
CA GLY A 208 -1.79 4.24 -6.71
C GLY A 208 -2.55 3.89 -7.99
N PHE A 209 -2.27 2.70 -8.51
CA PHE A 209 -2.77 2.16 -9.78
C PHE A 209 -2.26 2.91 -11.03
N GLY A 210 -1.91 2.14 -12.06
CA GLY A 210 -1.49 2.68 -13.36
C GLY A 210 -0.08 3.25 -13.40
N ILE A 211 0.67 3.21 -12.31
CA ILE A 211 2.07 3.67 -12.26
C ILE A 211 2.99 2.50 -12.58
N SER A 212 3.85 2.67 -13.57
CA SER A 212 4.68 1.58 -14.08
C SER A 212 6.09 1.97 -14.53
N ASN A 213 6.38 3.27 -14.61
CA ASN A 213 7.66 3.82 -15.09
C ASN A 213 7.88 5.23 -14.53
N SER A 214 9.06 5.81 -14.81
CA SER A 214 9.43 7.16 -14.37
C SER A 214 8.45 8.23 -14.82
N ALA A 215 7.97 8.19 -16.08
CA ALA A 215 7.04 9.18 -16.60
C ALA A 215 5.71 9.19 -15.84
N THR A 216 5.13 8.00 -15.58
CA THR A 216 3.88 7.89 -14.79
C THR A 216 4.09 8.23 -13.32
N TYR A 217 5.25 7.92 -12.75
CA TYR A 217 5.61 8.33 -11.39
C TYR A 217 5.69 9.86 -11.28
N GLN A 218 6.41 10.52 -12.18
CA GLN A 218 6.53 11.99 -12.20
C GLN A 218 5.17 12.67 -12.42
N ALA A 219 4.36 12.16 -13.33
CA ALA A 219 3.02 12.70 -13.60
C ALA A 219 2.08 12.58 -12.37
N ALA A 220 2.12 11.45 -11.65
CA ALA A 220 1.34 11.27 -10.41
C ALA A 220 1.81 12.19 -9.29
N THR A 221 3.13 12.26 -9.08
CA THR A 221 3.72 13.03 -7.98
C THR A 221 3.69 14.54 -8.19
N LYS A 222 3.39 15.01 -9.41
CA LYS A 222 3.10 16.43 -9.67
C LYS A 222 1.93 16.96 -8.83
N PHE A 223 0.92 16.14 -8.56
CA PHE A 223 -0.32 16.49 -7.88
C PHE A 223 -0.48 15.85 -6.49
N SER A 224 0.46 15.01 -6.09
CA SER A 224 0.40 14.26 -4.83
C SER A 224 1.71 14.27 -4.07
N ARG A 225 1.72 13.73 -2.86
CA ARG A 225 2.91 13.61 -2.03
C ARG A 225 3.74 12.36 -2.34
N GLY A 226 3.19 11.46 -3.16
CA GLY A 226 3.90 10.24 -3.52
C GLY A 226 3.11 9.35 -4.47
N ALA A 227 3.71 8.23 -4.83
CA ALA A 227 3.11 7.24 -5.69
C ALA A 227 3.41 5.81 -5.26
N ILE A 228 2.47 4.90 -5.54
CA ILE A 228 2.52 3.48 -5.21
C ILE A 228 2.60 2.66 -6.49
N ILE A 229 3.57 1.78 -6.58
CA ILE A 229 3.77 0.87 -7.71
C ILE A 229 3.56 -0.57 -7.24
N GLY A 230 2.58 -1.27 -7.79
CA GLY A 230 2.30 -2.66 -7.47
C GLY A 230 2.48 -3.59 -8.68
N SER A 231 1.51 -3.59 -9.59
CA SER A 231 1.45 -4.55 -10.71
C SER A 231 2.70 -4.57 -11.59
N ALA A 232 3.35 -3.42 -11.82
CA ALA A 232 4.58 -3.34 -12.60
C ALA A 232 5.74 -4.02 -11.85
N PHE A 233 5.85 -3.80 -10.55
CA PHE A 233 6.87 -4.44 -9.71
C PHE A 233 6.66 -5.96 -9.62
N ILE A 234 5.43 -6.44 -9.43
CA ILE A 234 5.13 -7.89 -9.42
C ILE A 234 5.54 -8.54 -10.75
N LYS A 235 5.20 -7.93 -11.90
CA LYS A 235 5.62 -8.42 -13.22
C LYS A 235 7.14 -8.42 -13.38
N PHE A 236 7.81 -7.44 -12.82
CA PHE A 236 9.27 -7.37 -12.83
C PHE A 236 9.86 -8.52 -11.99
N LEU A 237 9.37 -8.77 -10.77
CA LEU A 237 9.78 -9.88 -9.92
C LEU A 237 9.62 -11.23 -10.60
N ASP A 238 8.48 -11.47 -11.27
CA ASP A 238 8.22 -12.70 -12.02
C ASP A 238 9.26 -12.92 -13.15
N LYS A 239 9.73 -11.85 -13.77
CA LYS A 239 10.64 -11.91 -14.91
C LYS A 239 12.11 -11.92 -14.53
N LYS A 240 12.51 -11.15 -13.52
CA LYS A 240 13.89 -10.82 -13.18
C LYS A 240 14.35 -11.36 -11.83
N GLY A 241 13.42 -11.67 -10.93
CA GLY A 241 13.72 -12.14 -9.57
C GLY A 241 14.13 -11.03 -8.61
N VAL A 242 14.28 -11.44 -7.34
CA VAL A 242 14.54 -10.52 -6.20
C VAL A 242 15.90 -9.81 -6.31
N HIS A 243 16.90 -10.46 -6.87
CA HIS A 243 18.27 -9.95 -6.98
C HIS A 243 18.43 -8.77 -7.95
N LYS A 244 17.37 -8.39 -8.67
CA LYS A 244 17.37 -7.29 -9.65
C LYS A 244 16.45 -6.11 -9.24
N ILE A 245 16.03 -6.04 -7.99
CA ILE A 245 15.11 -5.00 -7.49
C ILE A 245 15.72 -3.61 -7.67
N ASP A 246 17.01 -3.45 -7.48
CA ASP A 246 17.76 -2.21 -7.71
C ASP A 246 17.62 -1.68 -9.15
N GLU A 247 17.65 -2.56 -10.16
CA GLU A 247 17.43 -2.18 -11.56
C GLU A 247 16.02 -1.59 -11.76
N PHE A 248 15.00 -2.17 -11.09
CA PHE A 248 13.63 -1.66 -11.19
C PHE A 248 13.50 -0.29 -10.54
N ILE A 249 13.98 -0.13 -9.31
CA ILE A 249 13.85 1.14 -8.57
C ILE A 249 14.61 2.26 -9.28
N SER A 250 15.84 2.00 -9.76
CA SER A 250 16.62 2.97 -10.55
C SER A 250 15.95 3.37 -11.87
N SER A 251 15.08 2.54 -12.44
CA SER A 251 14.31 2.89 -13.64
C SER A 251 13.11 3.79 -13.37
N ILE A 252 12.71 3.96 -12.11
CA ILE A 252 11.59 4.81 -11.69
C ILE A 252 12.06 6.20 -11.27
N ARG A 253 13.19 6.29 -10.57
CA ARG A 253 13.78 7.54 -10.01
C ARG A 253 14.88 8.14 -10.85
#